data_7a4ada5fc100d26bf322cdaedcc485a8
#
_entry.id   7a4ada5fc100d26bf322cdaedcc485a8
#
_cell.length_a   1.000
_cell.length_b   1.000
_cell.length_c   1.000
_cell.angle_alpha   90.00
_cell.angle_beta   90.00
_cell.angle_gamma   90.00
#
_symmetry.space_group_name_H-M   'P 1'
#
loop_
_entity.id
_entity.type
_entity.pdbx_description
1 polymer ?
#
loop_
_entity_poly.entity_id
_entity_poly.type
_entity_poly.pdbx_seq_one_letter_code
_entity_poly.pdbx_strand_id
1 'polypeptide(L)'
;MEDKLVTLAILTYAKAQILKNVLEAEGIEAYIHNVNLIQPVISSGVRVRIKESDLPHALQIIESSTWLAEDIVKEQEESNKERNKQKKVLIPVDFSDYSLKACQFGFSFAKSINAEVILLHAYFSPIYVPTIPYGTENFNFQIEREDSIKSMIETVHKELNKLSDTIKKKVENGEFPNIKYTCILRDGIPEEEILRYAKEYKPQIIIMGTRGRSQKDIDLIGSVTVSYTHLTLPTIA
;
A
#
# COMPACT_ATOMS: atom_id res chain seq x y z
N MET A 1 -1.67 35.08 32.22
CA MET A 1 -2.33 33.90 31.59
C MET A 1 -1.41 33.46 30.49
N GLU A 2 -0.90 32.25 30.56
CA GLU A 2 -0.11 31.71 29.41
C GLU A 2 -1.09 31.47 28.25
N ASP A 3 -0.89 32.16 27.13
CA ASP A 3 -1.70 31.97 25.91
C ASP A 3 -1.49 30.55 25.39
N LYS A 4 -2.56 29.79 25.39
CA LYS A 4 -2.55 28.39 24.92
C LYS A 4 -2.29 28.32 23.45
N LEU A 5 -1.34 27.45 23.02
CA LEU A 5 -1.06 27.22 21.62
C LEU A 5 -2.12 26.28 21.00
N VAL A 6 -2.81 26.75 19.97
CA VAL A 6 -3.80 25.96 19.22
C VAL A 6 -3.26 25.60 17.83
N THR A 7 -3.73 24.49 17.27
CA THR A 7 -3.36 24.08 15.90
C THR A 7 -4.26 24.80 14.90
N LEU A 8 -3.69 25.66 14.07
CA LEU A 8 -4.39 26.39 13.03
C LEU A 8 -4.61 25.56 11.77
N ALA A 9 -3.56 24.86 11.32
CA ALA A 9 -3.60 24.04 10.10
C ALA A 9 -2.62 22.86 10.17
N ILE A 10 -2.90 21.83 9.35
CA ILE A 10 -1.99 20.70 9.12
C ILE A 10 -1.71 20.71 7.62
N LEU A 11 -0.47 20.98 7.22
CA LEU A 11 -0.06 21.21 5.84
C LEU A 11 1.21 20.44 5.50
N THR A 12 1.57 20.38 4.21
CA THR A 12 2.91 19.95 3.82
C THR A 12 3.96 20.93 4.35
N TYR A 13 5.21 20.50 4.54
CA TYR A 13 6.26 21.35 5.10
C TYR A 13 6.44 22.67 4.32
N ALA A 14 6.42 22.61 2.98
CA ALA A 14 6.54 23.81 2.13
C ALA A 14 5.39 24.80 2.36
N LYS A 15 4.15 24.31 2.43
CA LYS A 15 2.96 25.14 2.68
C LYS A 15 2.93 25.69 4.10
N ALA A 16 3.36 24.87 5.09
CA ALA A 16 3.46 25.32 6.48
C ALA A 16 4.47 26.47 6.63
N GLN A 17 5.58 26.43 5.91
CA GLN A 17 6.56 27.53 5.87
C GLN A 17 5.99 28.79 5.24
N ILE A 18 5.26 28.66 4.13
CA ILE A 18 4.62 29.81 3.47
C ILE A 18 3.55 30.42 4.40
N LEU A 19 2.68 29.58 4.99
CA LEU A 19 1.67 30.07 5.92
C LEU A 19 2.30 30.76 7.14
N LYS A 20 3.36 30.20 7.69
CA LYS A 20 4.11 30.81 8.78
C LYS A 20 4.63 32.21 8.39
N ASN A 21 5.27 32.34 7.22
CA ASN A 21 5.79 33.61 6.77
C ASN A 21 4.68 34.65 6.56
N VAL A 22 3.51 34.25 6.05
CA VAL A 22 2.35 35.14 5.88
C VAL A 22 1.82 35.61 7.24
N LEU A 23 1.66 34.68 8.20
CA LEU A 23 1.19 35.01 9.54
C LEU A 23 2.17 35.95 10.28
N GLU A 24 3.47 35.69 10.19
CA GLU A 24 4.52 36.53 10.79
C GLU A 24 4.58 37.92 10.15
N ALA A 25 4.33 38.03 8.84
CA ALA A 25 4.22 39.31 8.17
C ALA A 25 3.04 40.18 8.66
N GLU A 26 1.96 39.55 9.11
CA GLU A 26 0.78 40.15 9.71
C GLU A 26 0.88 40.30 11.25
N GLY A 27 2.06 39.98 11.82
CA GLY A 27 2.33 40.16 13.26
C GLY A 27 1.86 38.97 14.13
N ILE A 28 1.45 37.87 13.55
CA ILE A 28 1.03 36.63 14.28
C ILE A 28 2.21 35.67 14.41
N GLU A 29 2.59 35.40 15.64
CA GLU A 29 3.67 34.45 15.93
C GLU A 29 3.23 33.00 15.65
N ALA A 30 3.86 32.33 14.65
CA ALA A 30 3.49 30.99 14.24
C ALA A 30 4.62 29.97 14.43
N TYR A 31 4.26 28.83 15.00
CA TYR A 31 5.18 27.73 15.33
C TYR A 31 4.90 26.52 14.44
N ILE A 32 5.95 25.98 13.81
CA ILE A 32 5.86 24.73 13.04
C ILE A 32 6.28 23.57 13.94
N HIS A 33 5.37 22.61 14.13
CA HIS A 33 5.63 21.37 14.87
C HIS A 33 5.64 20.19 13.90
N ASN A 34 6.79 19.54 13.80
CA ASN A 34 6.92 18.26 13.12
C ASN A 34 6.57 17.14 14.09
N VAL A 35 5.56 16.34 13.78
CA VAL A 35 5.10 15.28 14.68
C VAL A 35 6.04 14.07 14.67
N ASN A 36 6.96 13.94 13.67
CA ASN A 36 7.95 12.85 13.63
C ASN A 36 9.25 13.28 12.96
N LEU A 37 10.29 13.52 13.76
CA LEU A 37 11.65 13.77 13.31
C LEU A 37 12.41 12.49 12.84
N ILE A 38 11.84 11.30 12.99
CA ILE A 38 12.54 10.02 12.77
C ILE A 38 12.05 9.27 11.52
N GLN A 39 10.88 9.60 10.98
CA GLN A 39 10.39 9.03 9.73
C GLN A 39 9.65 10.08 8.90
N PRO A 40 10.03 10.32 7.64
CA PRO A 40 9.21 11.11 6.72
C PRO A 40 7.98 10.28 6.32
N VAL A 41 6.99 10.22 7.20
CA VAL A 41 5.70 9.62 6.86
C VAL A 41 4.98 10.60 5.95
N ILE A 42 4.80 10.20 4.72
CA ILE A 42 4.19 10.97 3.61
C ILE A 42 2.73 11.39 3.90
N SER A 43 2.13 10.97 5.01
CA SER A 43 0.72 11.20 5.34
C SER A 43 0.44 12.01 6.63
N SER A 44 1.45 12.35 7.43
CA SER A 44 1.24 13.21 8.59
C SER A 44 1.79 14.61 8.31
N GLY A 45 0.92 15.53 7.94
CA GLY A 45 1.28 16.92 7.67
C GLY A 45 1.94 17.60 8.89
N VAL A 46 2.64 18.69 8.62
CA VAL A 46 3.26 19.55 9.60
C VAL A 46 2.18 20.44 10.25
N ARG A 47 2.16 20.51 11.58
CA ARG A 47 1.20 21.36 12.30
C ARG A 47 1.73 22.78 12.43
N VAL A 48 0.94 23.73 11.96
CA VAL A 48 1.14 25.15 12.23
C VAL A 48 0.32 25.52 13.47
N ARG A 49 0.98 26.03 14.50
CA ARG A 49 0.35 26.42 15.77
C ARG A 49 0.54 27.90 16.01
N ILE A 50 -0.48 28.54 16.58
CA ILE A 50 -0.50 29.94 16.97
C ILE A 50 -1.06 30.09 18.38
N LYS A 51 -0.98 31.27 18.95
CA LYS A 51 -1.66 31.61 20.19
C LYS A 51 -3.18 31.64 19.96
N GLU A 52 -3.95 31.18 20.95
CA GLU A 52 -5.42 31.12 20.86
C GLU A 52 -6.03 32.53 20.68
N SER A 53 -5.40 33.57 21.27
CA SER A 53 -5.78 34.96 21.09
C SER A 53 -5.75 35.43 19.64
N ASP A 54 -4.86 34.90 18.83
CA ASP A 54 -4.63 35.33 17.44
C ASP A 54 -5.49 34.56 16.45
N LEU A 55 -6.23 33.54 16.92
CA LEU A 55 -7.02 32.63 16.06
C LEU A 55 -8.03 33.37 15.17
N PRO A 56 -8.82 34.37 15.64
CA PRO A 56 -9.76 35.09 14.77
C PRO A 56 -9.07 35.83 13.63
N HIS A 57 -7.94 36.48 13.91
CA HIS A 57 -7.16 37.22 12.91
C HIS A 57 -6.48 36.27 11.89
N ALA A 58 -5.91 35.18 12.38
CA ALA A 58 -5.32 34.15 11.52
C ALA A 58 -6.33 33.51 10.57
N LEU A 59 -7.57 33.28 10.99
CA LEU A 59 -8.64 32.75 10.14
C LEU A 59 -9.01 33.75 9.03
N GLN A 60 -9.08 35.06 9.33
CA GLN A 60 -9.31 36.10 8.29
C GLN A 60 -8.21 36.10 7.22
N ILE A 61 -6.94 35.93 7.64
CA ILE A 61 -5.82 35.83 6.72
C ILE A 61 -5.93 34.61 5.80
N ILE A 62 -6.31 33.48 6.37
CA ILE A 62 -6.51 32.23 5.60
C ILE A 62 -7.67 32.39 4.61
N GLU A 63 -8.80 32.94 5.04
CA GLU A 63 -9.98 33.16 4.17
C GLU A 63 -9.70 34.14 3.02
N SER A 64 -8.85 35.16 3.26
CA SER A 64 -8.44 36.11 2.23
C SER A 64 -7.40 35.53 1.24
N SER A 65 -6.78 34.39 1.60
CA SER A 65 -5.70 33.76 0.84
C SER A 65 -6.25 32.71 -0.13
N THR A 66 -6.59 33.10 -1.35
CA THR A 66 -7.23 32.24 -2.38
C THR A 66 -6.47 30.94 -2.65
N TRP A 67 -5.14 30.95 -2.59
CA TRP A 67 -4.31 29.76 -2.82
C TRP A 67 -4.35 28.73 -1.68
N LEU A 68 -4.64 29.17 -0.46
CA LEU A 68 -4.86 28.28 0.69
C LEU A 68 -6.26 27.67 0.67
N ALA A 69 -7.27 28.46 0.26
CA ALA A 69 -8.66 28.00 0.21
C ALA A 69 -8.87 26.91 -0.84
N GLU A 70 -8.31 27.05 -2.04
CA GLU A 70 -8.41 26.03 -3.09
C GLU A 70 -7.76 24.70 -2.72
N ASP A 71 -6.64 24.75 -2.00
CA ASP A 71 -5.92 23.53 -1.60
C ASP A 71 -6.55 22.84 -0.39
N ILE A 72 -7.09 23.60 0.57
CA ILE A 72 -7.83 23.04 1.71
C ILE A 72 -9.10 22.33 1.23
N VAL A 73 -9.80 22.90 0.25
CA VAL A 73 -10.99 22.27 -0.37
C VAL A 73 -10.57 21.01 -1.12
N LYS A 74 -9.49 21.01 -1.89
CA LYS A 74 -8.96 19.83 -2.57
C LYS A 74 -8.51 18.73 -1.60
N GLU A 75 -7.77 19.07 -0.53
CA GLU A 75 -7.35 18.11 0.49
C GLU A 75 -8.55 17.54 1.26
N GLN A 76 -9.59 18.33 1.52
CA GLN A 76 -10.83 17.84 2.14
C GLN A 76 -11.65 16.97 1.18
N GLU A 77 -11.70 17.31 -0.10
CA GLU A 77 -12.34 16.47 -1.11
C GLU A 77 -11.55 15.18 -1.37
N GLU A 78 -10.23 15.22 -1.38
CA GLU A 78 -9.37 14.03 -1.48
C GLU A 78 -9.49 13.17 -0.22
N SER A 79 -9.49 13.75 0.98
CA SER A 79 -9.68 13.01 2.23
C SER A 79 -11.09 12.42 2.35
N ASN A 80 -12.12 13.09 1.82
CA ASN A 80 -13.47 12.54 1.73
C ASN A 80 -13.61 11.49 0.62
N LYS A 81 -12.90 11.65 -0.50
CA LYS A 81 -12.78 10.62 -1.53
C LYS A 81 -12.01 9.40 -1.02
N GLU A 82 -10.96 9.58 -0.21
CA GLU A 82 -10.24 8.48 0.42
C GLU A 82 -11.05 7.79 1.51
N ARG A 83 -11.86 8.53 2.30
CA ARG A 83 -12.80 7.94 3.27
C ARG A 83 -13.90 7.14 2.61
N ASN A 84 -14.32 7.50 1.38
CA ASN A 84 -15.32 6.79 0.59
C ASN A 84 -14.72 5.71 -0.33
N LYS A 85 -13.41 5.63 -0.47
CA LYS A 85 -12.74 4.54 -1.17
C LYS A 85 -12.92 3.25 -0.39
N GLN A 86 -13.44 2.22 -1.04
CA GLN A 86 -13.56 0.90 -0.46
C GLN A 86 -12.20 0.45 0.07
N LYS A 87 -12.13 0.21 1.37
CA LYS A 87 -10.90 -0.27 2.03
C LYS A 87 -10.47 -1.59 1.41
N LYS A 88 -9.15 -1.80 1.30
CA LYS A 88 -8.56 -2.99 0.67
C LYS A 88 -7.53 -3.61 1.60
N VAL A 89 -7.56 -4.92 1.70
CA VAL A 89 -6.54 -5.74 2.36
C VAL A 89 -5.82 -6.52 1.27
N LEU A 90 -4.51 -6.33 1.13
CA LEU A 90 -3.69 -7.05 0.17
C LEU A 90 -3.10 -8.29 0.84
N ILE A 91 -3.28 -9.44 0.21
CA ILE A 91 -2.74 -10.72 0.69
C ILE A 91 -1.92 -11.34 -0.45
N PRO A 92 -0.59 -11.21 -0.42
CA PRO A 92 0.28 -11.95 -1.31
C PRO A 92 0.18 -13.45 -1.04
N VAL A 93 0.04 -14.25 -2.09
CA VAL A 93 -0.12 -15.71 -1.99
C VAL A 93 0.88 -16.44 -2.89
N ASP A 94 1.41 -17.56 -2.40
CA ASP A 94 2.32 -18.46 -3.10
C ASP A 94 1.76 -19.88 -3.24
N PHE A 95 0.47 -20.06 -2.96
CA PHE A 95 -0.26 -21.34 -2.95
C PHE A 95 0.21 -22.35 -1.90
N SER A 96 0.97 -21.91 -0.90
CA SER A 96 1.35 -22.73 0.26
C SER A 96 0.25 -22.75 1.32
N ASP A 97 0.33 -23.71 2.27
CA ASP A 97 -0.55 -23.72 3.43
C ASP A 97 -0.37 -22.50 4.33
N TYR A 98 0.82 -21.90 4.32
CA TYR A 98 1.10 -20.66 5.05
C TYR A 98 0.34 -19.47 4.45
N SER A 99 0.29 -19.39 3.12
CA SER A 99 -0.51 -18.34 2.47
C SER A 99 -2.01 -18.54 2.67
N LEU A 100 -2.48 -19.80 2.77
CA LEU A 100 -3.88 -20.08 3.11
C LEU A 100 -4.23 -19.65 4.55
N LYS A 101 -3.30 -19.84 5.51
CA LYS A 101 -3.47 -19.31 6.88
C LYS A 101 -3.48 -17.79 6.90
N ALA A 102 -2.61 -17.14 6.11
CA ALA A 102 -2.65 -15.69 5.93
C ALA A 102 -3.99 -15.21 5.35
N CYS A 103 -4.56 -15.95 4.38
CA CYS A 103 -5.91 -15.70 3.88
C CYS A 103 -6.96 -15.79 4.99
N GLN A 104 -6.94 -16.83 5.84
CA GLN A 104 -7.89 -16.98 6.93
C GLN A 104 -7.87 -15.77 7.87
N PHE A 105 -6.69 -15.34 8.29
CA PHE A 105 -6.55 -14.14 9.12
C PHE A 105 -6.99 -12.89 8.38
N GLY A 106 -6.53 -12.72 7.12
CA GLY A 106 -6.81 -11.54 6.30
C GLY A 106 -8.27 -11.34 5.98
N PHE A 107 -9.03 -12.41 5.71
CA PHE A 107 -10.48 -12.35 5.51
C PHE A 107 -11.19 -11.93 6.79
N SER A 108 -10.82 -12.49 7.94
CA SER A 108 -11.40 -12.12 9.23
C SER A 108 -11.11 -10.66 9.57
N PHE A 109 -9.88 -10.20 9.34
CA PHE A 109 -9.48 -8.81 9.53
C PHE A 109 -10.23 -7.88 8.58
N ALA A 110 -10.30 -8.21 7.28
CA ALA A 110 -11.02 -7.42 6.29
C ALA A 110 -12.50 -7.24 6.64
N LYS A 111 -13.14 -8.28 7.17
CA LYS A 111 -14.52 -8.19 7.69
C LYS A 111 -14.63 -7.18 8.82
N SER A 112 -13.68 -7.17 9.76
CA SER A 112 -13.73 -6.27 10.93
C SER A 112 -13.62 -4.78 10.56
N ILE A 113 -12.94 -4.45 9.44
CA ILE A 113 -12.76 -3.08 8.97
C ILE A 113 -13.63 -2.72 7.75
N ASN A 114 -14.54 -3.63 7.36
CA ASN A 114 -15.39 -3.51 6.16
C ASN A 114 -14.59 -3.26 4.88
N ALA A 115 -13.57 -4.10 4.63
CA ALA A 115 -12.69 -4.04 3.48
C ALA A 115 -12.94 -5.18 2.49
N GLU A 116 -12.56 -4.98 1.22
CA GLU A 116 -12.40 -6.06 0.25
C GLU A 116 -11.00 -6.67 0.34
N VAL A 117 -10.86 -7.94 -0.05
CA VAL A 117 -9.59 -8.65 -0.09
C VAL A 117 -9.05 -8.72 -1.51
N ILE A 118 -7.77 -8.43 -1.66
CA ILE A 118 -7.03 -8.64 -2.90
C ILE A 118 -6.01 -9.75 -2.67
N LEU A 119 -6.19 -10.86 -3.35
CA LEU A 119 -5.22 -11.96 -3.39
C LEU A 119 -4.29 -11.73 -4.59
N LEU A 120 -3.01 -11.52 -4.32
CA LEU A 120 -2.02 -11.24 -5.36
C LEU A 120 -1.00 -12.36 -5.42
N HIS A 121 -0.90 -13.02 -6.58
CA HIS A 121 0.20 -13.93 -6.87
C HIS A 121 1.13 -13.30 -7.90
N ALA A 122 2.40 -13.21 -7.58
CA ALA A 122 3.44 -12.80 -8.51
C ALA A 122 4.23 -14.03 -8.96
N TYR A 123 4.40 -14.18 -10.26
CA TYR A 123 5.20 -15.23 -10.87
C TYR A 123 6.28 -14.60 -11.73
N PHE A 124 7.44 -15.21 -11.74
CA PHE A 124 8.56 -14.75 -12.55
C PHE A 124 8.71 -15.63 -13.77
N SER A 125 8.52 -15.02 -14.96
CA SER A 125 8.82 -15.64 -16.23
C SER A 125 10.27 -15.32 -16.62
N PRO A 126 11.22 -16.26 -16.48
CA PRO A 126 12.60 -15.99 -16.82
C PRO A 126 12.74 -15.83 -18.36
N ILE A 127 12.71 -14.58 -18.81
CA ILE A 127 13.10 -14.25 -20.18
C ILE A 127 14.64 -14.26 -20.23
N TYR A 128 15.22 -15.44 -20.28
CA TYR A 128 16.64 -15.55 -20.59
C TYR A 128 16.80 -15.31 -22.11
N VAL A 129 17.30 -14.15 -22.49
CA VAL A 129 17.76 -13.89 -23.86
C VAL A 129 19.24 -14.33 -23.90
N PRO A 130 19.56 -15.53 -24.44
CA PRO A 130 20.95 -15.84 -24.67
C PRO A 130 21.45 -14.85 -25.72
N THR A 131 22.53 -14.14 -25.42
CA THR A 131 23.33 -13.44 -26.43
C THR A 131 23.96 -14.52 -27.34
N ILE A 132 23.23 -14.93 -28.39
CA ILE A 132 23.75 -15.85 -29.39
C ILE A 132 24.63 -15.02 -30.34
N PRO A 133 25.89 -15.41 -30.55
CA PRO A 133 26.71 -14.79 -31.59
C PRO A 133 25.99 -14.90 -32.94
N TYR A 134 25.99 -13.81 -33.68
CA TYR A 134 25.39 -13.68 -35.00
C TYR A 134 25.64 -14.90 -35.85
N GLY A 135 24.60 -15.63 -36.30
CA GLY A 135 24.72 -16.59 -37.39
C GLY A 135 24.15 -18.01 -37.21
N THR A 136 23.47 -18.31 -36.09
CA THR A 136 22.77 -19.61 -35.96
C THR A 136 21.26 -19.41 -35.88
N GLU A 137 20.59 -19.70 -37.01
CA GLU A 137 19.13 -19.75 -37.10
C GLU A 137 18.60 -20.94 -36.29
N ASN A 138 18.38 -20.76 -34.97
CA ASN A 138 17.68 -21.74 -34.15
C ASN A 138 16.25 -21.28 -33.89
N PHE A 139 15.43 -21.29 -34.96
CA PHE A 139 13.98 -21.07 -34.89
C PHE A 139 13.29 -22.03 -33.90
N ASN A 140 13.79 -23.27 -33.77
CA ASN A 140 13.24 -24.28 -32.85
C ASN A 140 13.39 -23.90 -31.38
N PHE A 141 14.43 -23.17 -31.00
CA PHE A 141 14.65 -22.76 -29.60
C PHE A 141 13.63 -21.70 -29.13
N GLN A 142 13.08 -20.89 -30.03
CA GLN A 142 12.06 -19.89 -29.70
C GLN A 142 10.69 -20.54 -29.50
N ILE A 143 10.35 -21.56 -30.31
CA ILE A 143 9.05 -22.26 -30.23
C ILE A 143 8.94 -23.07 -28.92
N GLU A 144 9.95 -23.86 -28.56
CA GLU A 144 10.00 -24.63 -27.32
C GLU A 144 9.90 -23.72 -26.07
N ARG A 145 10.37 -22.51 -26.19
CA ARG A 145 10.35 -21.52 -25.15
C ARG A 145 8.98 -20.87 -24.96
N GLU A 146 8.30 -20.52 -26.05
CA GLU A 146 6.94 -19.99 -26.00
C GLU A 146 5.97 -21.00 -25.41
N ASP A 147 6.10 -22.26 -25.75
CA ASP A 147 5.27 -23.34 -25.20
C ASP A 147 5.56 -23.58 -23.72
N SER A 148 6.81 -23.48 -23.29
CA SER A 148 7.20 -23.56 -21.87
C SER A 148 6.61 -22.41 -21.06
N ILE A 149 6.65 -21.18 -21.58
CA ILE A 149 6.05 -20.01 -20.92
C ILE A 149 4.53 -20.14 -20.86
N LYS A 150 3.88 -20.55 -21.93
CA LYS A 150 2.43 -20.80 -21.96
C LYS A 150 2.02 -21.85 -20.93
N SER A 151 2.73 -22.98 -20.88
CA SER A 151 2.44 -24.06 -19.93
C SER A 151 2.62 -23.62 -18.46
N MET A 152 3.61 -22.75 -18.21
CA MET A 152 3.82 -22.16 -16.89
C MET A 152 2.67 -21.22 -16.51
N ILE A 153 2.26 -20.34 -17.41
CA ILE A 153 1.13 -19.42 -17.19
C ILE A 153 -0.16 -20.21 -16.94
N GLU A 154 -0.43 -21.24 -17.73
CA GLU A 154 -1.58 -22.13 -17.54
C GLU A 154 -1.55 -22.82 -16.16
N THR A 155 -0.37 -23.26 -15.73
CA THR A 155 -0.18 -23.86 -14.41
C THR A 155 -0.48 -22.88 -13.29
N VAL A 156 0.02 -21.65 -13.41
CA VAL A 156 -0.24 -20.58 -12.42
C VAL A 156 -1.72 -20.23 -12.37
N HIS A 157 -2.39 -20.12 -13.51
CA HIS A 157 -3.84 -19.91 -13.56
C HIS A 157 -4.62 -21.06 -12.90
N LYS A 158 -4.21 -22.30 -13.15
CA LYS A 158 -4.83 -23.48 -12.54
C LYS A 158 -4.68 -23.48 -11.02
N GLU A 159 -3.51 -23.13 -10.51
CA GLU A 159 -3.28 -23.04 -9.06
C GLU A 159 -4.08 -21.88 -8.43
N LEU A 160 -4.20 -20.73 -9.11
CA LEU A 160 -5.02 -19.62 -8.63
C LEU A 160 -6.51 -20.00 -8.58
N ASN A 161 -6.99 -20.71 -9.60
CA ASN A 161 -8.37 -21.19 -9.63
C ASN A 161 -8.64 -22.20 -8.50
N LYS A 162 -7.71 -23.11 -8.23
CA LYS A 162 -7.81 -24.03 -7.09
C LYS A 162 -7.86 -23.29 -5.75
N LEU A 163 -7.02 -22.26 -5.57
CA LEU A 163 -7.06 -21.43 -4.38
C LEU A 163 -8.42 -20.74 -4.24
N SER A 164 -8.93 -20.14 -5.34
CA SER A 164 -10.25 -19.50 -5.35
C SER A 164 -11.36 -20.48 -4.98
N ASP A 165 -11.35 -21.70 -5.51
CA ASP A 165 -12.34 -22.72 -5.21
C ASP A 165 -12.22 -23.21 -3.75
N THR A 166 -11.01 -23.30 -3.23
CA THR A 166 -10.77 -23.63 -1.81
C THR A 166 -11.35 -22.54 -0.91
N ILE A 167 -11.15 -21.25 -1.26
CA ILE A 167 -11.71 -20.14 -0.50
C ILE A 167 -13.23 -20.14 -0.57
N LYS A 168 -13.83 -20.37 -1.75
CA LYS A 168 -15.28 -20.48 -1.89
C LYS A 168 -15.87 -21.55 -0.97
N LYS A 169 -15.29 -22.76 -0.98
CA LYS A 169 -15.71 -23.86 -0.09
C LYS A 169 -15.59 -23.47 1.38
N LYS A 170 -14.51 -22.79 1.77
CA LYS A 170 -14.34 -22.32 3.15
C LYS A 170 -15.33 -21.23 3.55
N VAL A 171 -15.76 -20.38 2.61
CA VAL A 171 -16.85 -19.41 2.82
C VAL A 171 -18.20 -20.14 2.98
N GLU A 172 -18.50 -21.11 2.13
CA GLU A 172 -19.72 -21.93 2.19
C GLU A 172 -19.81 -22.69 3.50
N ASN A 173 -18.70 -23.23 3.99
CA ASN A 173 -18.62 -23.94 5.27
C ASN A 173 -18.62 -23.02 6.50
N GLY A 174 -18.60 -21.69 6.33
CA GLY A 174 -18.55 -20.73 7.42
C GLY A 174 -17.17 -20.56 8.08
N GLU A 175 -16.12 -21.16 7.51
CA GLU A 175 -14.75 -21.01 7.99
C GLU A 175 -14.16 -19.63 7.65
N PHE A 176 -14.53 -19.10 6.47
CA PHE A 176 -14.16 -17.76 6.03
C PHE A 176 -15.40 -16.88 5.99
N PRO A 177 -15.28 -15.59 6.34
CA PRO A 177 -16.37 -14.64 6.19
C PRO A 177 -16.69 -14.41 4.72
N ASN A 178 -17.99 -14.27 4.40
CA ASN A 178 -18.43 -13.92 3.06
C ASN A 178 -18.19 -12.42 2.81
N ILE A 179 -17.09 -12.11 2.18
CA ILE A 179 -16.68 -10.76 1.78
C ILE A 179 -16.21 -10.76 0.33
N LYS A 180 -16.25 -9.59 -0.30
CA LYS A 180 -15.76 -9.43 -1.66
C LYS A 180 -14.26 -9.66 -1.72
N TYR A 181 -13.81 -10.48 -2.66
CA TYR A 181 -12.38 -10.66 -2.93
C TYR A 181 -12.10 -10.73 -4.43
N THR A 182 -10.87 -10.40 -4.80
CA THR A 182 -10.39 -10.44 -6.18
C THR A 182 -9.03 -11.13 -6.21
N CYS A 183 -8.81 -12.01 -7.20
CA CYS A 183 -7.54 -12.68 -7.44
C CYS A 183 -6.80 -11.98 -8.58
N ILE A 184 -5.54 -11.65 -8.39
CA ILE A 184 -4.70 -10.93 -9.35
C ILE A 184 -3.41 -11.71 -9.57
N LEU A 185 -3.03 -11.84 -10.84
CA LEU A 185 -1.73 -12.35 -11.28
C LEU A 185 -0.86 -11.19 -11.76
N ARG A 186 0.42 -11.20 -11.37
CA ARG A 186 1.43 -10.26 -11.85
C ARG A 186 2.66 -11.03 -12.33
N ASP A 187 3.20 -10.62 -13.47
CA ASP A 187 4.48 -11.13 -13.96
C ASP A 187 5.60 -10.22 -13.48
N GLY A 188 6.56 -10.79 -12.77
CA GLY A 188 7.71 -10.09 -12.22
C GLY A 188 8.19 -10.66 -10.90
N ILE A 189 9.21 -10.02 -10.36
CA ILE A 189 9.80 -10.39 -9.05
C ILE A 189 8.76 -10.13 -7.95
N PRO A 190 8.42 -11.13 -7.12
CA PRO A 190 7.33 -11.01 -6.15
C PRO A 190 7.42 -9.78 -5.25
N GLU A 191 8.60 -9.47 -4.74
CA GLU A 191 8.84 -8.32 -3.86
C GLU A 191 8.49 -7.00 -4.58
N GLU A 192 8.93 -6.85 -5.83
CA GLU A 192 8.72 -5.64 -6.61
C GLU A 192 7.26 -5.48 -7.02
N GLU A 193 6.61 -6.58 -7.44
CA GLU A 193 5.21 -6.57 -7.88
C GLU A 193 4.24 -6.24 -6.74
N ILE A 194 4.47 -6.81 -5.56
CA ILE A 194 3.67 -6.49 -4.37
C ILE A 194 3.83 -5.01 -4.01
N LEU A 195 5.07 -4.50 -4.01
CA LEU A 195 5.35 -3.08 -3.76
C LEU A 195 4.70 -2.16 -4.78
N ARG A 196 4.82 -2.50 -6.06
CA ARG A 196 4.22 -1.74 -7.16
C ARG A 196 2.71 -1.68 -6.99
N TYR A 197 2.09 -2.83 -6.72
CA TYR A 197 0.66 -2.91 -6.47
C TYR A 197 0.25 -2.08 -5.25
N ALA A 198 1.02 -2.17 -4.15
CA ALA A 198 0.73 -1.42 -2.93
C ALA A 198 0.83 0.11 -3.14
N LYS A 199 1.80 0.58 -3.92
CA LYS A 199 1.93 2.01 -4.27
C LYS A 199 0.79 2.50 -5.17
N GLU A 200 0.38 1.68 -6.14
CA GLU A 200 -0.66 2.00 -7.12
C GLU A 200 -2.05 2.02 -6.48
N TYR A 201 -2.40 1.00 -5.70
CA TYR A 201 -3.76 0.79 -5.19
C TYR A 201 -3.94 1.15 -3.71
N LYS A 202 -2.86 1.47 -3.01
CA LYS A 202 -2.83 1.94 -1.61
C LYS A 202 -3.74 1.12 -0.67
N PRO A 203 -3.51 -0.20 -0.52
CA PRO A 203 -4.24 -1.00 0.45
C PRO A 203 -3.96 -0.49 1.86
N GLN A 204 -4.93 -0.63 2.78
CA GLN A 204 -4.77 -0.25 4.19
C GLN A 204 -3.71 -1.07 4.90
N ILE A 205 -3.57 -2.34 4.48
CA ILE A 205 -2.63 -3.28 5.09
C ILE A 205 -2.24 -4.37 4.09
N ILE A 206 -1.03 -4.90 4.26
CA ILE A 206 -0.54 -6.10 3.59
C ILE A 206 -0.42 -7.20 4.64
N ILE A 207 -1.05 -8.34 4.41
CA ILE A 207 -1.00 -9.52 5.28
C ILE A 207 -0.37 -10.65 4.50
N MET A 208 0.73 -11.21 4.99
CA MET A 208 1.45 -12.30 4.31
C MET A 208 1.87 -13.39 5.27
N GLY A 209 2.06 -14.60 4.74
CA GLY A 209 2.62 -15.70 5.50
C GLY A 209 4.09 -15.42 5.85
N THR A 210 4.50 -15.78 7.06
CA THR A 210 5.91 -15.65 7.49
C THR A 210 6.82 -16.64 6.78
N ARG A 211 6.26 -17.71 6.21
CA ARG A 211 6.96 -18.74 5.42
C ARG A 211 6.24 -18.92 4.09
N GLY A 212 6.95 -19.41 3.10
CA GLY A 212 6.44 -19.70 1.78
C GLY A 212 6.69 -21.14 1.35
N ARG A 213 6.62 -21.36 0.04
CA ARG A 213 6.74 -22.67 -0.61
C ARG A 213 8.14 -23.29 -0.48
N SER A 214 9.19 -22.48 -0.33
CA SER A 214 10.55 -22.94 -0.09
C SER A 214 10.70 -23.35 1.38
N GLN A 215 10.35 -24.59 1.70
CA GLN A 215 10.54 -25.20 3.01
C GLN A 215 12.04 -25.48 3.25
N LYS A 216 12.83 -24.44 3.47
CA LYS A 216 14.14 -24.62 4.09
C LYS A 216 13.93 -24.58 5.60
N ASP A 217 14.16 -25.70 6.26
CA ASP A 217 13.96 -25.86 7.72
C ASP A 217 14.78 -24.88 8.58
N ILE A 218 15.69 -24.14 7.97
CA ILE A 218 16.63 -23.21 8.61
C ILE A 218 16.08 -21.76 8.62
N ASP A 219 15.24 -21.39 7.65
CA ASP A 219 14.75 -20.01 7.54
C ASP A 219 13.45 -19.83 8.32
N LEU A 220 13.52 -19.13 9.43
CA LEU A 220 12.33 -18.79 10.26
C LEU A 220 11.36 -17.88 9.52
N ILE A 221 11.84 -17.06 8.58
CA ILE A 221 11.07 -16.07 7.81
C ILE A 221 11.43 -16.19 6.34
N GLY A 222 10.42 -16.21 5.46
CA GLY A 222 10.61 -16.26 4.00
C GLY A 222 11.25 -14.99 3.43
N SER A 223 12.00 -15.13 2.33
CA SER A 223 12.74 -14.01 1.70
C SER A 223 11.85 -12.81 1.35
N VAL A 224 10.68 -13.05 0.78
CA VAL A 224 9.70 -12.00 0.47
C VAL A 224 9.27 -11.26 1.73
N THR A 225 9.00 -11.99 2.82
CA THR A 225 8.58 -11.39 4.09
C THR A 225 9.69 -10.56 4.72
N VAL A 226 10.95 -11.01 4.65
CA VAL A 226 12.11 -10.24 5.13
C VAL A 226 12.22 -8.91 4.39
N SER A 227 12.05 -8.89 3.08
CA SER A 227 12.09 -7.65 2.28
C SER A 227 11.06 -6.62 2.73
N TYR A 228 9.95 -7.06 3.35
CA TYR A 228 8.88 -6.18 3.82
C TYR A 228 9.03 -5.72 5.27
N THR A 229 9.84 -6.37 6.10
CA THR A 229 10.07 -5.95 7.50
C THR A 229 10.76 -4.59 7.59
N HIS A 230 11.42 -4.16 6.53
CA HIS A 230 12.08 -2.85 6.42
C HIS A 230 11.23 -1.77 5.75
N LEU A 231 9.99 -2.09 5.35
CA LEU A 231 9.09 -1.12 4.72
C LEU A 231 8.23 -0.43 5.76
N THR A 232 8.01 0.87 5.57
CA THR A 232 7.21 1.73 6.44
C THR A 232 5.70 1.53 6.34
N LEU A 233 5.24 0.49 5.64
CA LEU A 233 3.83 0.13 5.57
C LEU A 233 3.44 -0.71 6.79
N PRO A 234 2.23 -0.52 7.37
CA PRO A 234 1.76 -1.39 8.44
C PRO A 234 1.65 -2.82 7.92
N THR A 235 2.60 -3.65 8.33
CA THR A 235 2.70 -5.06 7.95
C THR A 235 2.46 -5.91 9.18
N ILE A 236 1.51 -6.82 9.09
CA ILE A 236 1.30 -7.88 10.10
C ILE A 236 1.77 -9.19 9.47
N ALA A 237 2.77 -9.80 10.09
CA ALA A 237 3.34 -11.08 9.68
C ALA A 237 2.66 -12.26 10.40
#